data_e7b0e4327d3120cdea9b860f88c22ba4
#
_entry.id   e7b0e4327d3120cdea9b860f88c22ba4
#
_cell.length_a   1.000
_cell.length_b   1.000
_cell.length_c   1.000
_cell.angle_alpha   90.00
_cell.angle_beta   90.00
_cell.angle_gamma   90.00
#
_symmetry.space_group_name_H-M   'P 1'
#
loop_
_entity.id
_entity.type
_entity.pdbx_description
1 polymer ?
#
loop_
_entity_poly.entity_id
_entity_poly.type
_entity_poly.pdbx_seq_one_letter_code
_entity_poly.pdbx_strand_id
1 'polypeptide(L)'
;MNYLCIEFQEEYKRLDHLCKDYLRSKEGVSEYIRQMESTSWRERGYVYTWEEDYKQLKHIRWVRNQLAHEVGTLNSDICSEEDLAYVKSFYSRIMSGNDPFTLVRKAKEKQKNQRKQQVPTREQTTTKTSKPAQQSVSLWDKLIAIIRDFFS
;
A
#
# COMPACT_ATOMS: atom_id res chain seq x y z
N MET A 1 5.08 38.27 2.28
CA MET A 1 5.69 37.03 1.79
C MET A 1 5.26 35.89 2.72
N ASN A 2 4.59 34.90 2.21
CA ASN A 2 4.11 33.77 3.03
C ASN A 2 5.26 32.75 3.18
N TYR A 3 5.94 32.75 4.31
CA TYR A 3 7.05 31.82 4.58
C TYR A 3 6.62 30.35 4.50
N LEU A 4 5.39 30.05 4.88
CA LEU A 4 4.82 28.69 4.77
C LEU A 4 4.81 28.17 3.33
N CYS A 5 4.40 28.99 2.37
CA CYS A 5 4.40 28.61 0.94
C CYS A 5 5.82 28.44 0.39
N ILE A 6 6.78 29.21 0.87
CA ILE A 6 8.19 29.05 0.48
C ILE A 6 8.72 27.72 1.01
N GLU A 7 8.51 27.42 2.27
CA GLU A 7 8.94 26.16 2.88
C GLU A 7 8.24 24.97 2.23
N PHE A 8 6.93 25.06 1.97
CA PHE A 8 6.21 24.04 1.22
C PHE A 8 6.82 23.76 -0.15
N GLN A 9 7.17 24.80 -0.93
CA GLN A 9 7.79 24.63 -2.25
C GLN A 9 9.14 23.90 -2.16
N GLU A 10 9.98 24.25 -1.17
CA GLU A 10 11.28 23.61 -0.98
C GLU A 10 11.11 22.13 -0.58
N GLU A 11 10.24 21.84 0.37
CA GLU A 11 9.98 20.45 0.77
C GLU A 11 9.29 19.63 -0.34
N TYR A 12 8.41 20.25 -1.13
CA TYR A 12 7.83 19.60 -2.30
C TYR A 12 8.89 19.26 -3.36
N LYS A 13 9.84 20.16 -3.64
CA LYS A 13 10.95 19.88 -4.56
C LYS A 13 11.79 18.71 -4.07
N ARG A 14 12.07 18.63 -2.77
CA ARG A 14 12.79 17.49 -2.17
C ARG A 14 12.03 16.19 -2.35
N LEU A 15 10.72 16.21 -2.09
CA LEU A 15 9.85 15.04 -2.30
C LEU A 15 9.82 14.64 -3.78
N ASP A 16 9.67 15.59 -4.70
CA ASP A 16 9.62 15.34 -6.13
C ASP A 16 10.93 14.69 -6.63
N HIS A 17 12.07 15.18 -6.15
CA HIS A 17 13.39 14.58 -6.43
C HIS A 17 13.48 13.15 -5.91
N LEU A 18 13.07 12.92 -4.67
CA LEU A 18 13.07 11.59 -4.08
C LEU A 18 12.19 10.62 -4.87
N CYS A 19 10.99 11.06 -5.30
CA CYS A 19 10.11 10.24 -6.13
C CYS A 19 10.74 9.91 -7.49
N LYS A 20 11.46 10.85 -8.12
CA LYS A 20 12.21 10.60 -9.37
C LYS A 20 13.25 9.50 -9.20
N ASP A 21 14.05 9.57 -8.15
CA ASP A 21 15.08 8.59 -7.85
C ASP A 21 14.46 7.22 -7.50
N TYR A 22 13.44 7.23 -6.66
CA TYR A 22 12.73 6.04 -6.21
C TYR A 22 12.06 5.28 -7.35
N LEU A 23 11.39 5.99 -8.26
CA LEU A 23 10.66 5.40 -9.40
C LEU A 23 11.51 5.32 -10.68
N ARG A 24 12.73 5.85 -10.65
CA ARG A 24 13.61 5.96 -11.83
C ARG A 24 12.93 6.63 -13.02
N SER A 25 12.23 7.72 -12.75
CA SER A 25 11.43 8.48 -13.70
C SER A 25 11.88 9.94 -13.76
N LYS A 26 11.63 10.60 -14.88
CA LYS A 26 11.81 12.04 -15.01
C LYS A 26 10.72 12.85 -14.32
N GLU A 27 9.58 12.25 -14.08
CA GLU A 27 8.44 12.83 -13.38
C GLU A 27 8.41 12.28 -11.96
N GLY A 28 8.44 13.16 -10.95
CA GLY A 28 8.51 12.77 -9.55
C GLY A 28 7.15 12.40 -8.94
N VAL A 29 6.55 13.33 -8.21
CA VAL A 29 5.24 13.13 -7.56
C VAL A 29 4.14 12.78 -8.57
N SER A 30 4.18 13.36 -9.77
CA SER A 30 3.20 13.03 -10.83
C SER A 30 3.26 11.58 -11.27
N GLU A 31 4.48 11.02 -11.38
CA GLU A 31 4.66 9.59 -11.69
C GLU A 31 4.20 8.71 -10.53
N TYR A 32 4.47 9.10 -9.29
CA TYR A 32 3.99 8.37 -8.12
C TYR A 32 2.47 8.24 -8.14
N ILE A 33 1.76 9.34 -8.38
CA ILE A 33 0.30 9.36 -8.52
C ILE A 33 -0.16 8.46 -9.67
N ARG A 34 0.47 8.53 -10.83
CA ARG A 34 0.12 7.71 -12.01
C ARG A 34 0.26 6.21 -11.72
N GLN A 35 1.32 5.81 -11.04
CA GLN A 35 1.51 4.43 -10.63
C GLN A 35 0.49 3.99 -9.59
N MET A 36 0.09 4.88 -8.67
CA MET A 36 -1.02 4.59 -7.76
C MET A 36 -2.34 4.34 -8.53
N GLU A 37 -2.62 5.14 -9.57
CA GLU A 37 -3.80 4.99 -10.42
C GLU A 37 -3.82 3.67 -11.18
N SER A 38 -2.67 3.21 -11.65
CA SER A 38 -2.53 1.94 -12.39
C SER A 38 -2.48 0.70 -11.50
N THR A 39 -2.36 0.86 -10.20
CA THR A 39 -2.30 -0.26 -9.25
C THR A 39 -3.68 -0.93 -9.12
N SER A 40 -3.69 -2.26 -9.15
CA SER A 40 -4.92 -3.04 -9.06
C SER A 40 -5.65 -2.83 -7.72
N TRP A 41 -6.98 -2.88 -7.73
CA TRP A 41 -7.80 -2.74 -6.51
C TRP A 41 -7.43 -3.73 -5.41
N ARG A 42 -7.01 -4.95 -5.79
CA ARG A 42 -6.57 -5.98 -4.84
C ARG A 42 -5.30 -5.56 -4.10
N GLU A 43 -4.35 -4.95 -4.81
CA GLU A 43 -3.10 -4.48 -4.22
C GLU A 43 -3.31 -3.25 -3.35
N ARG A 44 -4.19 -2.34 -3.76
CA ARG A 44 -4.59 -1.18 -2.95
C ARG A 44 -5.15 -1.60 -1.59
N GLY A 45 -5.90 -2.71 -1.56
CA GLY A 45 -6.48 -3.27 -0.33
C GLY A 45 -5.48 -3.73 0.73
N TYR A 46 -4.19 -3.87 0.38
CA TYR A 46 -3.14 -4.15 1.37
C TYR A 46 -2.73 -2.94 2.20
N VAL A 47 -3.09 -1.74 1.77
CA VAL A 47 -2.66 -0.49 2.40
C VAL A 47 -3.89 0.31 2.80
N TYR A 48 -4.15 0.38 4.09
CA TYR A 48 -5.32 1.06 4.64
C TYR A 48 -5.40 2.54 4.24
N THR A 49 -4.25 3.23 4.18
CA THR A 49 -4.16 4.66 3.86
C THR A 49 -4.07 4.97 2.36
N TRP A 50 -4.24 3.96 1.48
CA TRP A 50 -4.03 4.13 0.04
C TRP A 50 -4.82 5.29 -0.56
N GLU A 51 -6.13 5.31 -0.33
CA GLU A 51 -7.01 6.34 -0.92
C GLU A 51 -6.76 7.72 -0.31
N GLU A 52 -6.41 7.78 0.97
CA GLU A 52 -6.04 9.03 1.63
C GLU A 52 -4.73 9.58 1.06
N ASP A 53 -3.70 8.76 0.96
CA ASP A 53 -2.42 9.14 0.36
C ASP A 53 -2.58 9.58 -1.10
N TYR A 54 -3.41 8.89 -1.87
CA TYR A 54 -3.70 9.25 -3.25
C TYR A 54 -4.33 10.65 -3.36
N LYS A 55 -5.33 10.94 -2.53
CA LYS A 55 -5.99 12.26 -2.50
C LYS A 55 -5.04 13.35 -2.05
N GLN A 56 -4.26 13.12 -1.01
CA GLN A 56 -3.31 14.09 -0.48
C GLN A 56 -2.17 14.38 -1.47
N LEU A 57 -1.62 13.38 -2.14
CA LEU A 57 -0.61 13.59 -3.19
C LEU A 57 -1.15 14.44 -4.35
N LYS A 58 -2.39 14.19 -4.77
CA LYS A 58 -3.05 15.03 -5.80
C LYS A 58 -3.24 16.46 -5.31
N HIS A 59 -3.63 16.64 -4.07
CA HIS A 59 -3.84 17.95 -3.48
C HIS A 59 -2.54 18.75 -3.39
N ILE A 60 -1.46 18.19 -2.82
CA ILE A 60 -0.18 18.91 -2.74
C ILE A 60 0.42 19.22 -4.12
N ARG A 61 0.21 18.35 -5.11
CA ARG A 61 0.60 18.64 -6.50
C ARG A 61 -0.20 19.82 -7.05
N TRP A 62 -1.49 19.89 -6.78
CA TRP A 62 -2.32 21.01 -7.18
C TRP A 62 -1.84 22.32 -6.51
N VAL A 63 -1.61 22.33 -5.20
CA VAL A 63 -1.06 23.49 -4.45
C VAL A 63 0.24 23.97 -5.09
N ARG A 64 1.17 23.05 -5.35
CA ARG A 64 2.44 23.38 -6.02
C ARG A 64 2.23 24.01 -7.39
N ASN A 65 1.30 23.50 -8.18
CA ASN A 65 1.01 24.03 -9.51
C ASN A 65 0.40 25.43 -9.43
N GLN A 66 -0.50 25.70 -8.49
CA GLN A 66 -1.01 27.04 -8.26
C GLN A 66 0.11 28.02 -7.93
N LEU A 67 1.01 27.67 -7.03
CA LEU A 67 2.16 28.49 -6.67
C LEU A 67 3.14 28.74 -7.82
N ALA A 68 3.22 27.82 -8.78
CA ALA A 68 4.13 27.95 -9.92
C ALA A 68 3.56 28.81 -11.08
N HIS A 69 2.25 28.86 -11.22
CA HIS A 69 1.59 29.46 -12.38
C HIS A 69 0.89 30.79 -12.11
N GLU A 70 0.55 31.11 -10.88
CA GLU A 70 -0.15 32.34 -10.53
C GLU A 70 0.82 33.39 -9.97
N VAL A 71 0.93 34.52 -10.66
CA VAL A 71 1.70 35.66 -10.19
C VAL A 71 0.99 36.25 -8.96
N GLY A 72 1.70 36.28 -7.82
CA GLY A 72 1.16 36.82 -6.55
C GLY A 72 0.65 35.79 -5.57
N THR A 73 0.59 34.51 -5.91
CA THR A 73 0.11 33.44 -4.99
C THR A 73 1.01 33.22 -3.76
N LEU A 74 2.26 33.70 -3.78
CA LEU A 74 3.14 33.71 -2.59
C LEU A 74 2.60 34.58 -1.44
N ASN A 75 1.59 35.41 -1.70
CA ASN A 75 0.90 36.20 -0.70
C ASN A 75 -0.50 35.65 -0.33
N SER A 76 -0.91 34.52 -0.94
CA SER A 76 -2.20 33.88 -0.69
C SER A 76 -2.08 32.75 0.34
N ASP A 77 -3.18 32.45 1.00
CA ASP A 77 -3.29 31.35 1.96
C ASP A 77 -3.59 30.01 1.28
N ILE A 78 -2.91 29.76 0.13
CA ILE A 78 -3.08 28.50 -0.65
C ILE A 78 -2.42 27.33 0.08
N CYS A 79 -1.31 27.56 0.77
CA CYS A 79 -0.61 26.53 1.51
C CYS A 79 -1.11 26.47 2.95
N SER A 80 -1.41 25.29 3.43
CA SER A 80 -1.70 25.01 4.83
C SER A 80 -0.52 24.34 5.53
N GLU A 81 -0.50 24.41 6.87
CA GLU A 81 0.48 23.68 7.67
C GLU A 81 0.31 22.15 7.52
N GLU A 82 -0.93 21.70 7.29
CA GLU A 82 -1.24 20.30 7.03
C GLU A 82 -0.59 19.82 5.71
N ASP A 83 -0.60 20.66 4.68
CA ASP A 83 0.05 20.35 3.40
C ASP A 83 1.56 20.20 3.58
N LEU A 84 2.19 21.14 4.29
CA LEU A 84 3.60 21.07 4.60
C LEU A 84 3.95 19.84 5.44
N ALA A 85 3.16 19.56 6.48
CA ALA A 85 3.34 18.39 7.33
C ALA A 85 3.19 17.09 6.54
N TYR A 86 2.22 17.03 5.63
CA TYR A 86 2.02 15.87 4.76
C TYR A 86 3.22 15.64 3.85
N VAL A 87 3.74 16.66 3.17
CA VAL A 87 4.92 16.56 2.30
C VAL A 87 6.12 15.99 3.06
N LYS A 88 6.41 16.54 4.25
CA LYS A 88 7.52 16.07 5.11
C LYS A 88 7.30 14.63 5.58
N SER A 89 6.08 14.29 5.98
CA SER A 89 5.71 12.95 6.42
C SER A 89 5.85 11.93 5.29
N PHE A 90 5.36 12.25 4.10
CA PHE A 90 5.42 11.34 2.97
C PHE A 90 6.87 11.10 2.50
N TYR A 91 7.69 12.15 2.49
CA TYR A 91 9.14 12.03 2.27
C TYR A 91 9.78 11.02 3.24
N SER A 92 9.52 11.20 4.54
CA SER A 92 10.04 10.31 5.58
C SER A 92 9.55 8.87 5.44
N ARG A 93 8.30 8.67 4.99
CA ARG A 93 7.73 7.34 4.74
C ARG A 93 8.42 6.63 3.57
N ILE A 94 8.74 7.33 2.49
CA ILE A 94 9.52 6.74 1.38
C ILE A 94 10.91 6.35 1.89
N MET A 95 11.59 7.25 2.61
CA MET A 95 12.93 6.99 3.15
C MET A 95 12.97 5.81 4.12
N SER A 96 11.94 5.62 4.91
CA SER A 96 11.84 4.52 5.90
C SER A 96 11.19 3.25 5.36
N GLY A 97 10.79 3.23 4.08
CA GLY A 97 10.12 2.06 3.49
C GLY A 97 8.72 1.79 4.06
N ASN A 98 7.97 2.85 4.34
CA ASN A 98 6.59 2.81 4.83
C ASN A 98 5.61 3.56 3.89
N ASP A 99 6.04 3.82 2.67
CA ASP A 99 5.21 4.35 1.61
C ASP A 99 4.28 3.28 1.02
N PRO A 100 3.18 3.66 0.35
CA PRO A 100 2.18 2.72 -0.19
C PRO A 100 2.76 1.59 -1.02
N PHE A 101 3.70 1.84 -1.93
CA PHE A 101 4.28 0.78 -2.79
C PHE A 101 5.15 -0.20 -2.01
N THR A 102 5.94 0.30 -1.07
CA THR A 102 6.74 -0.57 -0.21
C THR A 102 5.85 -1.44 0.68
N LEU A 103 4.75 -0.91 1.19
CA LEU A 103 3.78 -1.67 1.99
C LEU A 103 3.10 -2.77 1.17
N VAL A 104 2.69 -2.48 -0.09
CA VAL A 104 2.16 -3.50 -1.01
C VAL A 104 3.19 -4.61 -1.24
N ARG A 105 4.44 -4.26 -1.52
CA ARG A 105 5.52 -5.25 -1.72
C ARG A 105 5.72 -6.13 -0.49
N LYS A 106 5.80 -5.54 0.70
CA LYS A 106 5.93 -6.28 1.97
C LYS A 106 4.75 -7.24 2.19
N ALA A 107 3.53 -6.80 1.90
CA ALA A 107 2.33 -7.64 2.04
C ALA A 107 2.37 -8.85 1.08
N LYS A 108 2.76 -8.63 -0.17
CA LYS A 108 2.92 -9.72 -1.16
C LYS A 108 3.99 -10.73 -0.76
N GLU A 109 5.13 -10.27 -0.28
CA GLU A 109 6.23 -11.14 0.19
C GLU A 109 5.77 -11.98 1.38
N LYS A 110 5.07 -11.39 2.33
CA LYS A 110 4.50 -12.11 3.48
C LYS A 110 3.54 -13.21 3.04
N GLN A 111 2.62 -12.94 2.09
CA GLN A 111 1.70 -13.94 1.57
C GLN A 111 2.43 -15.08 0.84
N LYS A 112 3.45 -14.74 0.03
CA LYS A 112 4.26 -15.74 -0.68
C LYS A 112 4.97 -16.69 0.28
N ASN A 113 5.52 -16.17 1.38
CA ASN A 113 6.21 -16.96 2.38
C ASN A 113 5.25 -17.87 3.16
N GLN A 114 4.05 -17.38 3.49
CA GLN A 114 3.02 -18.21 4.13
C GLN A 114 2.58 -19.37 3.26
N ARG A 115 2.41 -19.16 1.93
CA ARG A 115 2.08 -20.24 0.99
C ARG A 115 3.17 -21.30 0.89
N LYS A 116 4.44 -20.90 0.92
CA LYS A 116 5.56 -21.86 0.90
C LYS A 116 5.63 -22.74 2.15
N GLN A 117 5.21 -22.23 3.30
CA GLN A 117 5.18 -22.99 4.56
C GLN A 117 3.98 -23.95 4.66
N GLN A 118 2.94 -23.77 3.84
CA GLN A 118 1.74 -24.60 3.83
C GLN A 118 1.76 -25.73 2.80
N VAL A 119 2.85 -25.91 2.04
CA VAL A 119 3.01 -27.08 1.16
C VAL A 119 3.47 -28.26 2.02
N PRO A 120 2.61 -29.27 2.31
CA PRO A 120 3.03 -30.45 3.02
C PRO A 120 4.04 -31.18 2.14
N THR A 121 5.18 -31.51 2.70
CA THR A 121 6.14 -32.43 2.13
C THR A 121 5.42 -33.75 1.89
N ARG A 122 5.13 -34.05 0.62
CA ARG A 122 4.62 -35.35 0.21
C ARG A 122 5.79 -36.30 0.24
N GLU A 123 6.07 -36.87 1.43
CA GLU A 123 6.95 -38.02 1.52
C GLU A 123 6.36 -39.18 0.76
N GLN A 124 7.04 -39.57 -0.31
CA GLN A 124 6.85 -40.83 -0.97
C GLN A 124 7.35 -41.94 -0.03
N THR A 125 6.44 -42.71 0.53
CA THR A 125 6.77 -44.02 1.04
C THR A 125 5.93 -45.05 0.32
N THR A 126 6.58 -45.72 -0.61
CA THR A 126 6.13 -47.00 -1.14
C THR A 126 6.38 -48.08 -0.09
N THR A 127 5.35 -48.78 0.34
CA THR A 127 5.33 -50.23 0.46
C THR A 127 4.01 -50.77 1.03
N LYS A 128 3.39 -51.60 0.22
CA LYS A 128 2.63 -52.84 0.40
C LYS A 128 1.94 -53.17 1.76
N THR A 129 0.67 -53.49 1.59
CA THR A 129 -0.07 -54.68 2.05
C THR A 129 -1.04 -54.56 3.21
N SER A 130 -2.30 -54.89 2.88
CA SER A 130 -3.41 -55.50 3.65
C SER A 130 -4.25 -54.64 4.57
N LYS A 131 -5.55 -54.65 4.21
CA LYS A 131 -6.82 -54.33 4.87
C LYS A 131 -6.91 -54.73 6.36
N PRO A 132 -7.88 -54.19 7.16
CA PRO A 132 -9.21 -53.75 6.75
C PRO A 132 -9.68 -52.40 7.32
N ALA A 133 -10.83 -52.02 6.85
CA ALA A 133 -11.59 -50.81 7.09
C ALA A 133 -11.82 -50.47 8.57
N GLN A 134 -11.51 -49.21 8.92
CA GLN A 134 -12.20 -48.45 9.95
C GLN A 134 -12.57 -47.09 9.42
N GLN A 135 -13.86 -46.81 9.40
CA GLN A 135 -14.45 -45.53 9.00
C GLN A 135 -13.93 -44.42 9.91
N SER A 136 -13.00 -43.62 9.40
CA SER A 136 -12.74 -42.31 10.01
C SER A 136 -13.85 -41.37 9.57
N VAL A 137 -14.76 -41.08 10.48
CA VAL A 137 -15.76 -40.03 10.31
C VAL A 137 -15.01 -38.73 10.10
N SER A 138 -15.14 -38.14 8.92
CA SER A 138 -14.50 -36.90 8.56
C SER A 138 -14.89 -35.79 9.54
N LEU A 139 -13.96 -34.91 9.89
CA LEU A 139 -14.25 -33.72 10.69
C LEU A 139 -15.41 -32.88 10.12
N TRP A 140 -15.63 -32.97 8.81
CA TRP A 140 -16.75 -32.34 8.11
C TRP A 140 -18.11 -32.92 8.49
N ASP A 141 -18.20 -34.23 8.71
CA ASP A 141 -19.44 -34.89 9.12
C ASP A 141 -19.88 -34.47 10.53
N LYS A 142 -18.90 -34.23 11.43
CA LYS A 142 -19.17 -33.69 12.77
C LYS A 142 -19.61 -32.22 12.71
N LEU A 143 -19.07 -31.42 11.82
CA LEU A 143 -19.45 -30.02 11.64
C LEU A 143 -20.89 -29.90 11.11
N ILE A 144 -21.27 -30.74 10.16
CA ILE A 144 -22.63 -30.79 9.58
C ILE A 144 -23.65 -31.24 10.61
N ALA A 145 -23.33 -32.20 11.50
CA ALA A 145 -24.19 -32.65 12.59
C ALA A 145 -24.48 -31.51 13.58
N ILE A 146 -23.50 -30.73 13.96
CA ILE A 146 -23.63 -29.58 14.88
C ILE A 146 -24.52 -28.50 14.27
N ILE A 147 -24.39 -28.20 12.97
CA ILE A 147 -25.19 -27.18 12.29
C ILE A 147 -26.68 -27.65 12.19
N ARG A 148 -26.92 -28.94 11.99
CA ARG A 148 -28.28 -29.49 11.89
C ARG A 148 -29.03 -29.42 13.23
N ASP A 149 -28.35 -29.61 14.37
CA ASP A 149 -28.93 -29.49 15.71
C ASP A 149 -29.25 -28.06 16.12
N PHE A 150 -28.58 -27.06 15.50
CA PHE A 150 -28.80 -25.64 15.79
C PHE A 150 -30.02 -25.05 15.08
N PHE A 151 -30.52 -25.69 14.01
CA PHE A 151 -31.66 -25.25 13.20
C PHE A 151 -32.91 -26.15 13.33
N SER A 152 -32.98 -26.99 14.35
CA SER A 152 -34.18 -27.78 14.69
C SER A 152 -34.97 -27.13 15.80
#